data_f145d4789eb4944afee99078d910902b
#
_entry.id   f145d4789eb4944afee99078d910902b
#
_cell.length_a   1.000
_cell.length_b   1.000
_cell.length_c   1.000
_cell.angle_alpha   90.00
_cell.angle_beta   90.00
_cell.angle_gamma   90.00
#
_symmetry.space_group_name_H-M   'P 1'
#
loop_
_entity.id
_entity.type
_entity.pdbx_description
1 polymer ?
#
loop_
_entity_poly.entity_id
_entity_poly.type
_entity_poly.pdbx_seq_one_letter_code
_entity_poly.pdbx_strand_id
1 'polypeptide(L)'
;MTSDYALDPEGYTIIQFLGRLQLENTSPTESYAAYIYKVLKQVRPDMGISKKSMTMLDAYVHDLFERIASEAGRLSRYNKDHEIGVREIQTAVRLILPGELAKHAVSEGQKAVGRYDEN
;
A
#
# COMPACT_ATOMS: atom_id res chain seq x y z
N MET A 1 4.38 6.13 23.25
CA MET A 1 5.66 6.50 22.74
C MET A 1 5.53 7.52 21.63
N THR A 2 6.22 8.59 21.78
CA THR A 2 6.17 9.63 20.78
C THR A 2 7.15 9.36 19.67
N SER A 3 6.75 9.64 18.49
CA SER A 3 7.60 9.49 17.32
C SER A 3 7.88 10.87 16.73
N ASP A 4 8.86 10.92 15.86
CA ASP A 4 9.14 12.15 15.12
C ASP A 4 7.94 12.61 14.32
N TYR A 5 7.15 11.66 13.86
CA TYR A 5 5.96 11.97 13.10
C TYR A 5 4.84 12.51 13.96
N ALA A 6 4.71 11.96 15.16
CA ALA A 6 3.67 12.37 16.08
C ALA A 6 3.87 13.76 16.64
N LEU A 7 5.12 14.18 16.76
CA LEU A 7 5.45 15.45 17.38
C LEU A 7 5.40 16.63 16.41
N ASP A 8 5.18 16.38 15.16
CA ASP A 8 5.09 17.43 14.15
C ASP A 8 3.62 17.81 13.97
N PRO A 9 3.16 18.87 14.65
CA PRO A 9 1.75 19.22 14.61
C PRO A 9 1.26 19.60 13.23
N GLU A 10 2.13 20.10 12.39
CA GLU A 10 1.75 20.44 11.02
C GLU A 10 2.03 19.33 10.02
N GLY A 11 2.67 18.27 10.43
CA GLY A 11 3.11 17.23 9.53
C GLY A 11 4.17 17.70 8.54
N TYR A 12 4.76 18.85 8.81
CA TYR A 12 5.67 19.48 7.87
C TYR A 12 6.98 18.73 7.77
N THR A 13 7.51 18.32 8.91
CA THR A 13 8.79 17.60 8.95
C THR A 13 8.71 16.27 8.23
N ILE A 14 7.59 15.55 8.41
CA ILE A 14 7.43 14.27 7.72
C ILE A 14 7.25 14.48 6.23
N ILE A 15 6.54 15.52 5.83
CA ILE A 15 6.37 15.83 4.41
C ILE A 15 7.72 16.13 3.77
N GLN A 16 8.57 16.92 4.44
CA GLN A 16 9.91 17.19 3.95
C GLN A 16 10.75 15.93 3.87
N PHE A 17 10.66 15.09 4.88
CA PHE A 17 11.41 13.84 4.91
C PHE A 17 11.01 12.93 3.76
N LEU A 18 9.70 12.80 3.53
CA LEU A 18 9.19 11.97 2.44
C LEU A 18 9.58 12.52 1.08
N GLY A 19 9.53 13.84 0.93
CA GLY A 19 9.95 14.47 -0.31
C GLY A 19 11.41 14.23 -0.60
N ARG A 20 12.25 14.30 0.45
CA ARG A 20 13.68 14.03 0.29
C ARG A 20 13.93 12.59 -0.11
N LEU A 21 13.22 11.66 0.50
CA LEU A 21 13.35 10.25 0.14
C LEU A 21 13.01 10.00 -1.31
N GLN A 22 11.97 10.64 -1.79
CA GLN A 22 11.58 10.49 -3.19
C GLN A 22 12.63 11.06 -4.13
N LEU A 23 13.22 12.19 -3.75
CA LEU A 23 14.25 12.81 -4.59
C LEU A 23 15.54 12.00 -4.62
N GLU A 24 15.90 11.40 -3.49
CA GLU A 24 17.11 10.61 -3.39
C GLU A 24 16.97 9.23 -3.98
N ASN A 25 15.75 8.71 -3.94
CA ASN A 25 15.50 7.34 -4.33
C ASN A 25 14.94 7.29 -5.74
N THR A 26 15.85 7.25 -6.71
CA THR A 26 15.46 7.10 -8.11
C THR A 26 15.26 5.64 -8.50
N SER A 27 15.37 4.74 -7.53
CA SER A 27 15.18 3.32 -7.81
C SER A 27 13.71 3.03 -8.08
N PRO A 28 13.39 1.90 -8.73
CA PRO A 28 12.00 1.53 -8.97
C PRO A 28 11.20 1.24 -7.70
N THR A 29 11.88 1.13 -6.55
CA THR A 29 11.19 0.91 -5.28
C THR A 29 10.77 2.25 -4.70
N GLU A 30 9.51 2.58 -4.88
CA GLU A 30 8.96 3.80 -4.29
C GLU A 30 8.57 3.56 -2.85
N SER A 31 8.60 4.62 -2.03
CA SER A 31 8.16 4.54 -0.66
C SER A 31 6.64 4.73 -0.58
N TYR A 32 5.99 3.92 0.24
CA TYR A 32 4.57 4.06 0.52
C TYR A 32 4.31 4.87 1.80
N ALA A 33 5.36 5.42 2.39
CA ALA A 33 5.24 6.09 3.68
C ALA A 33 4.22 7.23 3.67
N ALA A 34 4.17 8.00 2.59
CA ALA A 34 3.20 9.10 2.48
C ALA A 34 1.76 8.58 2.52
N TYR A 35 1.48 7.48 1.83
CA TYR A 35 0.16 6.89 1.83
C TYR A 35 -0.19 6.30 3.18
N ILE A 36 0.76 5.62 3.80
CA ILE A 36 0.57 5.05 5.13
C ILE A 36 0.21 6.15 6.12
N TYR A 37 0.92 7.27 6.07
CA TYR A 37 0.66 8.39 6.95
C TYR A 37 -0.72 8.98 6.70
N LYS A 38 -1.10 9.16 5.44
CA LYS A 38 -2.42 9.69 5.10
C LYS A 38 -3.53 8.80 5.62
N VAL A 39 -3.40 7.50 5.42
CA VAL A 39 -4.41 6.55 5.91
C VAL A 39 -4.48 6.57 7.42
N LEU A 40 -3.32 6.59 8.09
CA LEU A 40 -3.29 6.68 9.55
C LEU A 40 -4.06 7.90 10.03
N LYS A 41 -3.84 9.05 9.42
CA LYS A 41 -4.51 10.28 9.82
C LYS A 41 -6.00 10.28 9.53
N GLN A 42 -6.44 9.51 8.55
CA GLN A 42 -7.86 9.35 8.27
C GLN A 42 -8.56 8.47 9.29
N VAL A 43 -7.92 7.36 9.68
CA VAL A 43 -8.57 6.40 10.59
C VAL A 43 -8.31 6.73 12.05
N ARG A 44 -7.18 7.29 12.37
CA ARG A 44 -6.79 7.65 13.74
C ARG A 44 -6.02 8.97 13.72
N PRO A 45 -6.75 10.09 13.57
CA PRO A 45 -6.07 11.40 13.46
C PRO A 45 -5.29 11.81 14.70
N ASP A 46 -5.60 11.22 15.84
CA ASP A 46 -4.92 11.49 17.11
C ASP A 46 -3.64 10.70 17.30
N MET A 47 -3.34 9.79 16.37
CA MET A 47 -2.17 8.92 16.52
C MET A 47 -1.04 9.30 15.59
N GLY A 48 0.18 9.10 16.09
CA GLY A 48 1.38 9.25 15.27
C GLY A 48 2.05 7.90 15.06
N ILE A 49 3.17 7.92 14.38
CA ILE A 49 3.92 6.72 14.08
C ILE A 49 5.41 7.04 14.11
N SER A 50 6.22 6.16 14.69
CA SER A 50 7.66 6.36 14.75
C SER A 50 8.31 6.09 13.39
N LYS A 51 9.51 6.62 13.20
CA LYS A 51 10.27 6.35 11.98
C LYS A 51 10.52 4.86 11.78
N LYS A 52 10.87 4.17 12.85
CA LYS A 52 11.12 2.73 12.77
C LYS A 52 9.86 1.98 12.38
N SER A 53 8.72 2.34 12.98
CA SER A 53 7.46 1.71 12.64
C SER A 53 7.06 2.00 11.21
N MET A 54 7.26 3.23 10.74
CA MET A 54 6.98 3.59 9.36
C MET A 54 7.84 2.78 8.40
N THR A 55 9.13 2.64 8.71
CA THR A 55 10.05 1.86 7.89
C THR A 55 9.59 0.41 7.80
N MET A 56 9.16 -0.14 8.93
CA MET A 56 8.67 -1.52 8.97
C MET A 56 7.41 -1.69 8.13
N LEU A 57 6.46 -0.77 8.27
CA LEU A 57 5.23 -0.84 7.49
C LEU A 57 5.49 -0.66 6.01
N ASP A 58 6.37 0.27 5.65
CA ASP A 58 6.70 0.49 4.26
C ASP A 58 7.31 -0.78 3.63
N ALA A 59 8.24 -1.41 4.36
CA ALA A 59 8.84 -2.66 3.91
C ALA A 59 7.79 -3.77 3.76
N TYR A 60 6.87 -3.84 4.71
CA TYR A 60 5.81 -4.83 4.69
C TYR A 60 4.89 -4.64 3.47
N VAL A 61 4.52 -3.40 3.19
CA VAL A 61 3.66 -3.09 2.05
C VAL A 61 4.37 -3.44 0.74
N HIS A 62 5.66 -3.13 0.63
CA HIS A 62 6.44 -3.51 -0.55
C HIS A 62 6.48 -5.02 -0.73
N ASP A 63 6.75 -5.76 0.34
CA ASP A 63 6.80 -7.21 0.28
C ASP A 63 5.45 -7.78 -0.13
N LEU A 64 4.38 -7.26 0.46
CA LEU A 64 3.03 -7.71 0.17
C LEU A 64 2.68 -7.47 -1.29
N PHE A 65 3.00 -6.28 -1.80
CA PHE A 65 2.75 -5.96 -3.19
C PHE A 65 3.52 -6.89 -4.13
N GLU A 66 4.79 -7.15 -3.82
CA GLU A 66 5.60 -8.05 -4.65
C GLU A 66 5.02 -9.45 -4.69
N ARG A 67 4.55 -9.94 -3.55
CA ARG A 67 3.93 -11.26 -3.50
C ARG A 67 2.65 -11.32 -4.32
N ILE A 68 1.80 -10.32 -4.19
CA ILE A 68 0.55 -10.27 -4.93
C ILE A 68 0.84 -10.16 -6.42
N ALA A 69 1.76 -9.27 -6.80
CA ALA A 69 2.12 -9.08 -8.20
C ALA A 69 2.72 -10.35 -8.82
N SER A 70 3.58 -11.04 -8.06
CA SER A 70 4.19 -12.29 -8.53
C SER A 70 3.14 -13.36 -8.74
N GLU A 71 2.23 -13.49 -7.79
CA GLU A 71 1.18 -14.50 -7.89
C GLU A 71 0.22 -14.18 -9.03
N ALA A 72 -0.18 -12.92 -9.14
CA ALA A 72 -1.05 -12.49 -10.24
C ALA A 72 -0.38 -12.71 -11.59
N GLY A 73 0.93 -12.42 -11.67
CA GLY A 73 1.70 -12.67 -12.89
C GLY A 73 1.74 -14.14 -13.24
N ARG A 74 1.91 -14.99 -12.23
CA ARG A 74 1.89 -16.44 -12.45
C ARG A 74 0.52 -16.88 -13.00
N LEU A 75 -0.54 -16.36 -12.42
CA LEU A 75 -1.90 -16.70 -12.85
C LEU A 75 -2.19 -16.19 -14.26
N SER A 76 -1.64 -15.06 -14.63
CA SER A 76 -1.89 -14.47 -15.94
C SER A 76 -1.36 -15.33 -17.08
N ARG A 77 -0.40 -16.21 -16.79
CA ARG A 77 0.12 -17.13 -17.81
C ARG A 77 -0.88 -18.12 -18.30
N TYR A 78 -1.97 -18.31 -17.54
CA TYR A 78 -3.01 -19.26 -17.90
C TYR A 78 -4.17 -18.59 -18.64
N ASN A 79 -4.18 -17.28 -18.78
CA ASN A 79 -5.22 -16.62 -19.54
C ASN A 79 -4.71 -16.31 -20.96
N LYS A 80 -5.64 -16.02 -21.86
CA LYS A 80 -5.32 -15.84 -23.27
C LYS A 80 -4.46 -14.61 -23.52
N ASP A 81 -4.70 -13.58 -22.76
CA ASP A 81 -4.07 -12.28 -23.02
C ASP A 81 -2.71 -12.11 -22.33
N HIS A 82 -2.36 -13.05 -21.45
CA HIS A 82 -1.14 -12.96 -20.64
C HIS A 82 -1.06 -11.63 -19.94
N GLU A 83 -2.19 -11.18 -19.41
CA GLU A 83 -2.32 -9.87 -18.81
C GLU A 83 -2.86 -10.02 -17.39
N ILE A 84 -2.39 -9.17 -16.49
CA ILE A 84 -2.88 -9.16 -15.12
C ILE A 84 -4.14 -8.32 -15.08
N GLY A 85 -5.26 -9.00 -14.94
CA GLY A 85 -6.56 -8.33 -14.82
C GLY A 85 -7.07 -8.39 -13.39
N VAL A 86 -8.28 -7.85 -13.20
CA VAL A 86 -8.92 -7.82 -11.88
C VAL A 86 -9.05 -9.22 -11.29
N ARG A 87 -9.39 -10.20 -12.11
CA ARG A 87 -9.57 -11.57 -11.65
C ARG A 87 -8.27 -12.14 -11.05
N GLU A 88 -7.15 -11.93 -11.73
CA GLU A 88 -5.86 -12.41 -11.26
C GLU A 88 -5.46 -11.74 -9.97
N ILE A 89 -5.71 -10.44 -9.85
CA ILE A 89 -5.42 -9.71 -8.61
C ILE A 89 -6.28 -10.24 -7.47
N GLN A 90 -7.59 -10.42 -7.69
CA GLN A 90 -8.47 -10.94 -6.64
C GLN A 90 -8.05 -12.32 -6.17
N THR A 91 -7.70 -13.18 -7.10
CA THR A 91 -7.25 -14.53 -6.77
C THR A 91 -5.94 -14.49 -5.98
N ALA A 92 -5.00 -13.67 -6.44
CA ALA A 92 -3.71 -13.52 -5.74
C ALA A 92 -3.91 -13.00 -4.33
N VAL A 93 -4.79 -12.01 -4.15
CA VAL A 93 -5.08 -11.46 -2.83
C VAL A 93 -5.64 -12.54 -1.91
N ARG A 94 -6.55 -13.37 -2.42
CA ARG A 94 -7.11 -14.46 -1.61
C ARG A 94 -6.08 -15.50 -1.22
N LEU A 95 -5.09 -15.73 -2.07
CA LEU A 95 -4.04 -16.70 -1.79
C LEU A 95 -2.99 -16.17 -0.80
N ILE A 96 -2.72 -14.89 -0.86
CA ILE A 96 -1.62 -14.28 -0.08
C ILE A 96 -2.09 -13.79 1.29
N LEU A 97 -3.26 -13.15 1.36
CA LEU A 97 -3.75 -12.57 2.60
C LEU A 97 -4.57 -13.57 3.42
N PRO A 98 -4.54 -13.45 4.76
CA PRO A 98 -5.48 -14.22 5.59
C PRO A 98 -6.92 -13.95 5.18
N GLY A 99 -7.78 -14.97 5.35
CA GLY A 99 -9.13 -14.95 4.83
C GLY A 99 -9.93 -13.70 5.14
N GLU A 100 -9.90 -13.22 6.37
CA GLU A 100 -10.65 -12.02 6.74
C GLU A 100 -10.12 -10.78 6.02
N LEU A 101 -8.81 -10.60 6.01
CA LEU A 101 -8.21 -9.48 5.31
C LEU A 101 -8.45 -9.56 3.81
N ALA A 102 -8.39 -10.77 3.26
CA ALA A 102 -8.64 -10.97 1.84
C ALA A 102 -10.06 -10.53 1.46
N LYS A 103 -11.05 -10.88 2.28
CA LYS A 103 -12.43 -10.46 2.04
C LYS A 103 -12.55 -8.94 1.98
N HIS A 104 -11.96 -8.26 2.95
CA HIS A 104 -12.00 -6.79 3.00
C HIS A 104 -11.26 -6.19 1.81
N ALA A 105 -10.10 -6.74 1.46
CA ALA A 105 -9.32 -6.22 0.35
C ALA A 105 -10.05 -6.36 -0.97
N VAL A 106 -10.65 -7.54 -1.21
CA VAL A 106 -11.40 -7.78 -2.45
C VAL A 106 -12.61 -6.86 -2.52
N SER A 107 -13.33 -6.72 -1.41
CA SER A 107 -14.51 -5.85 -1.36
C SER A 107 -14.16 -4.40 -1.66
N GLU A 108 -13.10 -3.87 -1.03
CA GLU A 108 -12.66 -2.50 -1.27
C GLU A 108 -12.13 -2.33 -2.69
N GLY A 109 -11.45 -3.35 -3.21
CA GLY A 109 -10.97 -3.33 -4.58
C GLY A 109 -12.11 -3.25 -5.59
N GLN A 110 -13.16 -4.02 -5.36
CA GLN A 110 -14.33 -3.98 -6.24
C GLN A 110 -15.00 -2.62 -6.24
N LYS A 111 -15.10 -2.00 -5.07
CA LYS A 111 -15.64 -0.64 -4.97
C LYS A 111 -14.77 0.35 -5.74
N ALA A 112 -13.46 0.20 -5.64
CA ALA A 112 -12.53 1.08 -6.34
C ALA A 112 -12.67 0.93 -7.85
N VAL A 113 -12.81 -0.29 -8.35
CA VAL A 113 -13.01 -0.54 -9.78
C VAL A 113 -14.32 0.09 -10.23
N GLY A 114 -15.39 -0.09 -9.43
CA GLY A 114 -16.68 0.51 -9.74
C GLY A 114 -16.61 2.02 -9.87
N ARG A 115 -15.90 2.67 -8.94
CA ARG A 115 -15.71 4.13 -9.01
C ARG A 115 -14.90 4.54 -10.23
N TYR A 116 -13.90 3.76 -10.58
CA TYR A 116 -13.10 4.03 -11.78
C TYR A 116 -13.96 3.97 -13.04
N ASP A 117 -14.85 2.98 -13.12
CA ASP A 117 -15.70 2.80 -14.29
C ASP A 117 -16.76 3.89 -14.41
N GLU A 118 -17.16 4.52 -13.30
CA GLU A 118 -18.11 5.62 -13.32
C GLU A 118 -17.54 6.90 -13.87
N ASN A 119 -16.23 7.04 -13.84
CA ASN A 119 -15.56 8.21 -14.37
C ASN A 119 -15.22 8.00 -15.84
#